data_0250ca0a4abe54f91de1e671ff6dcb65
#
_entry.id   0250ca0a4abe54f91de1e671ff6dcb65
#
_cell.length_a   1.000
_cell.length_b   1.000
_cell.length_c   1.000
_cell.angle_alpha   90.00
_cell.angle_beta   90.00
_cell.angle_gamma   90.00
#
_symmetry.space_group_name_H-M   'P 1'
#
loop_
_entity.id
_entity.type
_entity.pdbx_description
1 polymer ?
#
loop_
_entity_poly.entity_id
_entity_poly.type
_entity_poly.pdbx_seq_one_letter_code
_entity_poly.pdbx_strand_id
1 'polypeptide(L)'
;ERGDRFAKFKRGEYLNSTGGQNAWKWSYDGIYQASILLNELYENEDLTPEEVTDVRGQARFLRAYFYWLLLRKFGPIPILPPEGADYTKSYDELAYPRKTYDECVSFITSELEIAATELFEKRDNLNIARPTKGAALAVRAKVFLYAASPLVNGNTEMADFTNKDGQQLIPQEYNEEKWAKAAAAARDMIEYSEMSGLYKLYTFERRPVSTDEAYPTTIEPPYHEEYSNKPFPEGWSNIDPFESYRSLFNGDIYAAENPELIF
;
A
#
# COMPACT_ATOMS: atom_id res chain seq x y z
N GLU A 1 26.84 10.38 9.35
CA GLU A 1 25.76 10.14 10.34
C GLU A 1 24.48 9.54 9.76
N ARG A 2 24.06 9.88 8.51
CA ARG A 2 22.91 9.23 7.86
C ARG A 2 23.12 7.74 7.55
N GLY A 3 24.36 7.30 7.36
CA GLY A 3 24.69 5.89 7.08
C GLY A 3 24.54 4.95 8.26
N ASP A 4 24.61 5.44 9.49
CA ASP A 4 24.65 4.58 10.69
C ASP A 4 23.27 3.98 11.05
N ARG A 5 22.17 4.66 10.74
CA ARG A 5 20.82 4.15 11.04
C ARG A 5 20.50 2.84 10.32
N PHE A 6 20.94 2.69 9.07
CA PHE A 6 20.73 1.47 8.30
C PHE A 6 21.84 0.43 8.53
N ALA A 7 23.01 0.83 8.97
CA ALA A 7 24.12 -0.07 9.24
C ALA A 7 23.78 -1.08 10.35
N LYS A 8 23.06 -0.67 11.39
CA LYS A 8 22.63 -1.57 12.47
C LYS A 8 21.69 -2.68 11.98
N PHE A 9 20.75 -2.35 11.06
CA PHE A 9 19.90 -3.37 10.43
C PHE A 9 20.72 -4.37 9.62
N LYS A 10 21.62 -3.87 8.79
CA LYS A 10 22.49 -4.71 7.94
C LYS A 10 23.39 -5.65 8.75
N ARG A 11 23.78 -5.25 9.97
CA ARG A 11 24.63 -6.04 10.86
C ARG A 11 23.85 -6.93 11.84
N GLY A 12 22.50 -6.91 11.80
CA GLY A 12 21.69 -7.65 12.75
C GLY A 12 21.73 -7.12 14.21
N GLU A 13 22.20 -5.91 14.41
CA GLU A 13 22.29 -5.25 15.72
C GLU A 13 20.97 -4.56 16.15
N TYR A 14 19.89 -4.91 15.50
CA TYR A 14 18.57 -4.35 15.75
C TYR A 14 17.91 -5.01 16.97
N LEU A 15 17.50 -4.20 17.92
CA LEU A 15 16.75 -4.60 19.10
C LEU A 15 15.36 -3.95 19.08
N ASN A 16 14.40 -4.54 19.80
CA ASN A 16 13.06 -3.97 19.96
C ASN A 16 13.07 -2.55 20.57
N SER A 17 14.11 -2.20 21.32
CA SER A 17 14.36 -0.88 21.90
C SER A 17 15.13 0.08 20.97
N THR A 18 15.57 -0.38 19.77
CA THR A 18 16.35 0.47 18.85
C THR A 18 15.45 1.55 18.28
N GLY A 19 15.65 2.79 18.71
CA GLY A 19 14.90 3.95 18.23
C GLY A 19 15.22 4.30 16.78
N GLY A 20 14.44 5.24 16.22
CA GLY A 20 14.65 5.82 14.89
C GLY A 20 13.93 5.16 13.72
N GLN A 21 13.41 3.95 13.91
CA GLN A 21 12.54 3.27 12.93
C GLN A 21 11.14 2.97 13.50
N ASN A 22 10.86 3.46 14.70
CA ASN A 22 9.56 3.30 15.34
C ASN A 22 8.57 4.29 14.72
N ALA A 23 7.76 3.78 13.80
CA ALA A 23 6.71 4.55 13.15
C ALA A 23 5.43 4.67 14.01
N TRP A 24 5.39 4.08 15.20
CA TRP A 24 4.18 3.97 16.01
C TRP A 24 3.58 5.35 16.33
N LYS A 25 4.36 6.20 16.98
CA LYS A 25 3.86 7.52 17.41
C LYS A 25 3.39 8.37 16.23
N TRP A 26 4.23 8.59 15.24
CA TRP A 26 3.88 9.49 14.13
C TRP A 26 2.77 8.93 13.23
N SER A 27 2.60 7.60 13.15
CA SER A 27 1.45 7.03 12.45
C SER A 27 0.14 7.30 13.20
N TYR A 28 0.13 7.15 14.54
CA TYR A 28 -1.05 7.51 15.32
C TYR A 28 -1.31 9.02 15.35
N ASP A 29 -0.27 9.85 15.32
CA ASP A 29 -0.43 11.30 15.13
C ASP A 29 -1.14 11.61 13.79
N GLY A 30 -0.72 10.91 12.71
CA GLY A 30 -1.36 11.04 11.39
C GLY A 30 -2.81 10.54 11.36
N ILE A 31 -3.10 9.40 12.02
CA ILE A 31 -4.45 8.86 12.17
C ILE A 31 -5.35 9.86 12.91
N TYR A 32 -4.84 10.46 13.98
CA TYR A 32 -5.55 11.45 14.75
C TYR A 32 -5.90 12.70 13.91
N GLN A 33 -4.92 13.25 13.18
CA GLN A 33 -5.15 14.41 12.31
C GLN A 33 -6.17 14.11 11.21
N ALA A 34 -6.07 12.93 10.58
CA ALA A 34 -7.04 12.50 9.58
C ALA A 34 -8.46 12.33 10.17
N SER A 35 -8.58 11.85 11.40
CA SER A 35 -9.87 11.72 12.09
C SER A 35 -10.49 13.08 12.43
N ILE A 36 -9.69 14.04 12.91
CA ILE A 36 -10.17 15.42 13.14
C ILE A 36 -10.71 16.00 11.83
N LEU A 37 -9.92 15.93 10.76
CA LEU A 37 -10.36 16.45 9.46
C LEU A 37 -11.67 15.83 8.99
N LEU A 38 -11.84 14.52 9.15
CA LEU A 38 -13.10 13.84 8.78
C LEU A 38 -14.30 14.30 9.58
N ASN A 39 -14.10 14.67 10.86
CA ASN A 39 -15.17 15.11 11.73
C ASN A 39 -15.54 16.60 11.53
N GLU A 40 -14.58 17.44 11.13
CA GLU A 40 -14.75 18.89 11.05
C GLU A 40 -14.95 19.40 9.61
N LEU A 41 -14.72 18.57 8.59
CA LEU A 41 -14.73 18.98 7.18
C LEU A 41 -16.08 19.55 6.70
N TYR A 42 -17.19 19.16 7.34
CA TYR A 42 -18.52 19.64 6.99
C TYR A 42 -18.74 21.14 7.29
N GLU A 43 -17.90 21.75 8.11
CA GLU A 43 -17.94 23.16 8.47
C GLU A 43 -17.22 24.06 7.45
N ASN A 44 -16.59 23.49 6.43
CA ASN A 44 -15.81 24.25 5.45
C ASN A 44 -16.73 24.81 4.34
N GLU A 45 -16.83 26.14 4.25
CA GLU A 45 -17.62 26.88 3.24
C GLU A 45 -16.77 27.36 2.05
N ASP A 46 -15.43 27.24 2.12
CA ASP A 46 -14.51 27.75 1.10
C ASP A 46 -14.31 26.76 -0.07
N LEU A 47 -14.68 25.48 0.13
CA LEU A 47 -14.52 24.41 -0.84
C LEU A 47 -15.82 24.10 -1.56
N THR A 48 -15.72 23.73 -2.82
CA THR A 48 -16.86 23.16 -3.56
C THR A 48 -17.24 21.77 -3.01
N PRO A 49 -18.49 21.32 -3.19
CA PRO A 49 -18.91 19.98 -2.73
C PRO A 49 -18.05 18.83 -3.27
N GLU A 50 -17.52 18.98 -4.50
CA GLU A 50 -16.63 18.01 -5.11
C GLU A 50 -15.25 18.00 -4.42
N GLU A 51 -14.69 19.18 -4.14
CA GLU A 51 -13.43 19.31 -3.40
C GLU A 51 -13.56 18.81 -1.95
N VAL A 52 -14.70 19.08 -1.28
CA VAL A 52 -14.99 18.53 0.05
C VAL A 52 -14.99 16.99 -0.01
N THR A 53 -15.62 16.41 -1.03
CA THR A 53 -15.66 14.96 -1.21
C THR A 53 -14.26 14.38 -1.42
N ASP A 54 -13.46 15.02 -2.27
CA ASP A 54 -12.07 14.57 -2.53
C ASP A 54 -11.18 14.72 -1.28
N VAL A 55 -11.28 15.83 -0.56
CA VAL A 55 -10.51 16.04 0.70
C VAL A 55 -10.90 15.00 1.75
N ARG A 56 -12.18 14.64 1.83
CA ARG A 56 -12.65 13.55 2.70
C ARG A 56 -12.06 12.20 2.28
N GLY A 57 -12.05 11.92 0.99
CA GLY A 57 -11.40 10.73 0.42
C GLY A 57 -9.90 10.68 0.73
N GLN A 58 -9.19 11.81 0.65
CA GLN A 58 -7.78 11.92 1.02
C GLN A 58 -7.56 11.61 2.51
N ALA A 59 -8.39 12.17 3.39
CA ALA A 59 -8.29 11.93 4.83
C ALA A 59 -8.55 10.44 5.18
N ARG A 60 -9.56 9.82 4.57
CA ARG A 60 -9.84 8.37 4.72
C ARG A 60 -8.68 7.52 4.24
N PHE A 61 -8.16 7.83 3.05
CA PHE A 61 -7.00 7.12 2.50
C PHE A 61 -5.80 7.21 3.44
N LEU A 62 -5.44 8.41 3.90
CA LEU A 62 -4.29 8.61 4.79
C LEU A 62 -4.48 7.88 6.12
N ARG A 63 -5.68 7.93 6.72
CA ARG A 63 -5.99 7.19 7.94
C ARG A 63 -5.80 5.68 7.74
N ALA A 64 -6.37 5.13 6.70
CA ALA A 64 -6.23 3.71 6.35
C ALA A 64 -4.76 3.34 6.05
N TYR A 65 -4.05 4.20 5.34
CA TYR A 65 -2.65 3.99 4.98
C TYR A 65 -1.73 3.99 6.21
N PHE A 66 -1.92 4.89 7.18
CA PHE A 66 -1.18 4.87 8.43
C PHE A 66 -1.47 3.60 9.25
N TYR A 67 -2.73 3.16 9.31
CA TYR A 67 -3.06 1.87 9.92
C TYR A 67 -2.41 0.70 9.18
N TRP A 68 -2.36 0.74 7.85
CA TRP A 68 -1.65 -0.26 7.06
C TRP A 68 -0.14 -0.29 7.35
N LEU A 69 0.51 0.86 7.46
CA LEU A 69 1.93 0.94 7.83
C LEU A 69 2.20 0.34 9.21
N LEU A 70 1.30 0.57 10.18
CA LEU A 70 1.37 -0.02 11.51
C LEU A 70 1.15 -1.54 11.46
N LEU A 71 0.08 -2.00 10.80
CA LEU A 71 -0.28 -3.42 10.69
C LEU A 71 0.85 -4.23 10.07
N ARG A 72 1.43 -3.73 8.98
CA ARG A 72 2.55 -4.38 8.29
C ARG A 72 3.80 -4.51 9.16
N LYS A 73 4.04 -3.56 10.06
CA LYS A 73 5.26 -3.49 10.87
C LYS A 73 5.13 -4.15 12.24
N PHE A 74 3.96 -4.01 12.85
CA PHE A 74 3.74 -4.40 14.25
C PHE A 74 2.71 -5.53 14.41
N GLY A 75 2.14 -6.03 13.32
CA GLY A 75 1.02 -6.97 13.37
C GLY A 75 -0.26 -6.30 13.87
N PRO A 76 -1.15 -7.04 14.53
CA PRO A 76 -2.38 -6.51 15.13
C PRO A 76 -2.17 -5.25 15.95
N ILE A 77 -3.04 -4.28 15.80
CA ILE A 77 -2.93 -2.93 16.37
C ILE A 77 -4.26 -2.45 16.95
N PRO A 78 -4.26 -1.51 17.89
CA PRO A 78 -5.47 -0.80 18.29
C PRO A 78 -6.05 0.01 17.12
N ILE A 79 -7.36 -0.12 16.91
CA ILE A 79 -8.12 0.77 16.02
C ILE A 79 -8.84 1.77 16.94
N LEU A 80 -8.56 3.05 16.74
CA LEU A 80 -9.19 4.13 17.52
C LEU A 80 -10.62 4.37 17.04
N PRO A 81 -11.49 4.92 17.91
CA PRO A 81 -12.82 5.36 17.51
C PRO A 81 -12.77 6.32 16.32
N PRO A 82 -13.80 6.34 15.45
CA PRO A 82 -13.83 7.21 14.27
C PRO A 82 -13.68 8.70 14.60
N GLU A 83 -14.23 9.11 15.73
CA GLU A 83 -14.17 10.47 16.29
C GLU A 83 -12.79 10.82 16.88
N GLY A 84 -11.90 9.85 16.93
CA GLY A 84 -10.61 9.98 17.59
C GLY A 84 -10.64 9.59 19.07
N ALA A 85 -9.50 9.73 19.75
CA ALA A 85 -9.39 9.44 21.17
C ALA A 85 -9.84 10.66 21.99
N ASP A 86 -10.71 10.44 22.97
CA ASP A 86 -11.11 11.47 23.93
C ASP A 86 -10.06 11.61 25.05
N TYR A 87 -9.17 12.56 24.88
CA TYR A 87 -8.05 12.80 25.81
C TYR A 87 -8.49 13.36 27.19
N THR A 88 -9.77 13.55 27.45
CA THR A 88 -10.28 13.86 28.78
C THR A 88 -10.42 12.63 29.66
N LYS A 89 -10.35 11.44 29.06
CA LYS A 89 -10.44 10.14 29.74
C LYS A 89 -9.14 9.77 30.46
N SER A 90 -9.26 8.88 31.42
CA SER A 90 -8.12 8.32 32.16
C SER A 90 -7.20 7.51 31.22
N TYR A 91 -5.94 7.35 31.63
CA TYR A 91 -4.96 6.54 30.88
C TYR A 91 -5.46 5.11 30.63
N ASP A 92 -6.11 4.49 31.60
CA ASP A 92 -6.64 3.13 31.48
C ASP A 92 -7.78 3.03 30.45
N GLU A 93 -8.62 4.05 30.35
CA GLU A 93 -9.69 4.11 29.34
C GLU A 93 -9.15 4.39 27.92
N LEU A 94 -7.98 5.03 27.81
CA LEU A 94 -7.30 5.31 26.57
C LEU A 94 -6.38 4.15 26.10
N ALA A 95 -6.18 3.14 26.96
CA ALA A 95 -5.38 1.96 26.65
C ALA A 95 -6.17 0.96 25.80
N TYR A 96 -6.54 1.34 24.57
CA TYR A 96 -7.27 0.49 23.66
C TYR A 96 -6.54 -0.83 23.40
N PRO A 97 -7.23 -2.01 23.52
CA PRO A 97 -6.64 -3.29 23.18
C PRO A 97 -6.38 -3.39 21.68
N ARG A 98 -5.45 -4.27 21.29
CA ARG A 98 -5.25 -4.60 19.90
C ARG A 98 -6.50 -5.28 19.34
N LYS A 99 -6.85 -4.97 18.12
CA LYS A 99 -7.82 -5.73 17.33
C LYS A 99 -7.13 -6.94 16.72
N THR A 100 -7.88 -7.97 16.36
CA THR A 100 -7.33 -9.09 15.58
C THR A 100 -6.78 -8.61 14.24
N TYR A 101 -5.90 -9.39 13.62
CA TYR A 101 -5.37 -9.06 12.31
C TYR A 101 -6.49 -8.87 11.28
N ASP A 102 -7.48 -9.75 11.31
CA ASP A 102 -8.61 -9.72 10.38
C ASP A 102 -9.54 -8.52 10.61
N GLU A 103 -9.77 -8.11 11.85
CA GLU A 103 -10.49 -6.86 12.16
C GLU A 103 -9.73 -5.62 11.64
N CYS A 104 -8.39 -5.60 11.80
CA CYS A 104 -7.57 -4.52 11.26
C CYS A 104 -7.65 -4.47 9.72
N VAL A 105 -7.53 -5.63 9.06
CA VAL A 105 -7.68 -5.73 7.61
C VAL A 105 -9.04 -5.24 7.15
N SER A 106 -10.11 -5.69 7.81
CA SER A 106 -11.49 -5.29 7.48
C SER A 106 -11.67 -3.77 7.59
N PHE A 107 -11.20 -3.16 8.67
CA PHE A 107 -11.27 -1.71 8.85
C PHE A 107 -10.51 -0.97 7.74
N ILE A 108 -9.24 -1.33 7.50
CA ILE A 108 -8.39 -0.66 6.52
C ILE A 108 -8.97 -0.77 5.11
N THR A 109 -9.43 -1.96 4.72
CA THR A 109 -9.96 -2.19 3.37
C THR A 109 -11.30 -1.52 3.13
N SER A 110 -12.16 -1.42 4.16
CA SER A 110 -13.42 -0.68 4.08
C SER A 110 -13.19 0.84 3.94
N GLU A 111 -12.25 1.41 4.69
CA GLU A 111 -11.86 2.81 4.53
C GLU A 111 -11.32 3.11 3.13
N LEU A 112 -10.46 2.22 2.59
CA LEU A 112 -9.92 2.36 1.24
C LEU A 112 -10.99 2.22 0.15
N GLU A 113 -11.98 1.36 0.35
CA GLU A 113 -13.10 1.19 -0.57
C GLU A 113 -13.95 2.46 -0.65
N ILE A 114 -14.28 3.05 0.51
CA ILE A 114 -14.99 4.35 0.56
C ILE A 114 -14.12 5.45 -0.07
N ALA A 115 -12.84 5.52 0.30
CA ALA A 115 -11.92 6.50 -0.27
C ALA A 115 -11.84 6.43 -1.80
N ALA A 116 -11.87 5.22 -2.39
CA ALA A 116 -11.86 5.04 -3.83
C ALA A 116 -13.09 5.62 -4.54
N THR A 117 -14.21 5.80 -3.84
CA THR A 117 -15.42 6.47 -4.37
C THR A 117 -15.39 7.98 -4.23
N GLU A 118 -14.58 8.51 -3.31
CA GLU A 118 -14.50 9.92 -2.96
C GLU A 118 -13.32 10.63 -3.66
N LEU A 119 -12.24 9.91 -3.95
CA LEU A 119 -11.00 10.46 -4.52
C LEU A 119 -11.11 10.76 -6.01
N PHE A 120 -10.44 11.82 -6.44
CA PHE A 120 -10.21 12.08 -7.86
C PHE A 120 -9.40 10.96 -8.52
N GLU A 121 -9.69 10.72 -9.79
CA GLU A 121 -8.99 9.70 -10.58
C GLU A 121 -7.57 10.12 -10.95
N LYS A 122 -7.34 11.42 -11.15
CA LYS A 122 -6.06 11.99 -11.59
C LYS A 122 -5.75 13.27 -10.82
N ARG A 123 -4.46 13.54 -10.62
CA ARG A 123 -3.94 14.79 -10.06
C ARG A 123 -3.20 15.59 -11.12
N ASP A 124 -3.18 16.90 -10.97
CA ASP A 124 -2.27 17.78 -11.70
C ASP A 124 -0.84 17.70 -11.14
N ASN A 125 0.12 18.29 -11.84
CA ASN A 125 1.52 18.21 -11.45
C ASN A 125 1.84 18.89 -10.11
N LEU A 126 1.03 19.82 -9.63
CA LEU A 126 1.21 20.49 -8.33
C LEU A 126 0.71 19.60 -7.18
N ASN A 127 -0.20 18.69 -7.47
CA ASN A 127 -0.86 17.82 -6.52
C ASN A 127 -0.49 16.34 -6.67
N ILE A 128 0.56 16.02 -7.43
CA ILE A 128 0.95 14.65 -7.79
C ILE A 128 1.16 13.73 -6.58
N ALA A 129 1.53 14.29 -5.43
CA ALA A 129 1.74 13.53 -4.19
C ALA A 129 0.44 13.25 -3.40
N ARG A 130 -0.72 13.73 -3.87
CA ARG A 130 -2.01 13.42 -3.23
C ARG A 130 -2.57 12.09 -3.73
N PRO A 131 -3.21 11.30 -2.86
CA PRO A 131 -3.76 10.01 -3.26
C PRO A 131 -4.86 10.16 -4.32
N THR A 132 -4.96 9.15 -5.17
CA THR A 132 -5.97 9.01 -6.22
C THR A 132 -6.84 7.78 -5.95
N LYS A 133 -7.92 7.62 -6.69
CA LYS A 133 -8.72 6.39 -6.71
C LYS A 133 -7.85 5.15 -6.96
N GLY A 134 -6.93 5.22 -7.92
CA GLY A 134 -6.00 4.12 -8.20
C GLY A 134 -5.11 3.78 -7.00
N ALA A 135 -4.65 4.80 -6.25
CA ALA A 135 -3.88 4.58 -5.02
C ALA A 135 -4.67 3.78 -3.97
N ALA A 136 -5.95 4.13 -3.77
CA ALA A 136 -6.82 3.42 -2.82
C ALA A 136 -7.04 1.96 -3.23
N LEU A 137 -7.33 1.69 -4.50
CA LEU A 137 -7.52 0.34 -5.03
C LEU A 137 -6.23 -0.49 -4.93
N ALA A 138 -5.08 0.07 -5.28
CA ALA A 138 -3.79 -0.62 -5.23
C ALA A 138 -3.38 -0.98 -3.79
N VAL A 139 -3.55 -0.05 -2.83
CA VAL A 139 -3.26 -0.33 -1.41
C VAL A 139 -4.23 -1.37 -0.87
N ARG A 140 -5.52 -1.31 -1.22
CA ARG A 140 -6.54 -2.30 -0.83
C ARG A 140 -6.14 -3.72 -1.28
N ALA A 141 -5.74 -3.88 -2.53
CA ALA A 141 -5.27 -5.16 -3.07
C ALA A 141 -4.04 -5.67 -2.30
N LYS A 142 -3.10 -4.79 -1.98
CA LYS A 142 -1.90 -5.13 -1.21
C LYS A 142 -2.23 -5.57 0.22
N VAL A 143 -3.18 -4.92 0.89
CA VAL A 143 -3.62 -5.30 2.24
C VAL A 143 -4.23 -6.70 2.24
N PHE A 144 -5.10 -7.03 1.29
CA PHE A 144 -5.68 -8.37 1.18
C PHE A 144 -4.64 -9.44 0.83
N LEU A 145 -3.66 -9.12 -0.04
CA LEU A 145 -2.56 -10.04 -0.38
C LEU A 145 -1.74 -10.41 0.87
N TYR A 146 -1.41 -9.43 1.71
CA TYR A 146 -0.70 -9.68 2.97
C TYR A 146 -1.55 -10.51 3.94
N ALA A 147 -2.86 -10.23 4.03
CA ALA A 147 -3.79 -10.98 4.89
C ALA A 147 -3.95 -12.45 4.47
N ALA A 148 -3.76 -12.75 3.19
CA ALA A 148 -3.80 -14.10 2.65
C ALA A 148 -2.49 -14.88 2.86
N SER A 149 -1.37 -14.18 3.12
CA SER A 149 -0.06 -14.79 3.23
C SER A 149 0.05 -15.76 4.42
N PRO A 150 0.91 -16.80 4.34
CA PRO A 150 1.11 -17.76 5.43
C PRO A 150 1.59 -17.10 6.74
N LEU A 151 2.12 -15.88 6.69
CA LEU A 151 2.56 -15.15 7.88
C LEU A 151 1.42 -14.91 8.88
N VAL A 152 0.20 -14.70 8.37
CA VAL A 152 -0.97 -14.32 9.20
C VAL A 152 -2.23 -15.12 8.88
N ASN A 153 -2.17 -16.07 7.96
CA ASN A 153 -3.29 -16.92 7.56
C ASN A 153 -3.00 -18.36 7.95
N GLY A 154 -3.47 -18.76 9.13
CA GLY A 154 -3.21 -20.08 9.69
C GLY A 154 -1.81 -20.22 10.30
N ASN A 155 -1.26 -19.16 10.87
CA ASN A 155 0.08 -19.18 11.45
C ASN A 155 0.05 -19.64 12.92
N THR A 156 0.24 -20.93 13.14
CA THR A 156 0.26 -21.55 14.48
C THR A 156 1.50 -21.19 15.30
N GLU A 157 2.57 -20.67 14.70
CA GLU A 157 3.76 -20.17 15.42
C GLU A 157 3.45 -18.90 16.23
N MET A 158 2.34 -18.22 15.89
CA MET A 158 1.84 -17.03 16.58
C MET A 158 0.71 -17.33 17.57
N ALA A 159 0.59 -18.58 18.02
CA ALA A 159 -0.48 -19.00 18.96
C ALA A 159 -0.45 -18.25 20.29
N ASP A 160 0.73 -17.86 20.77
CA ASP A 160 0.90 -17.11 22.02
C ASP A 160 0.65 -15.61 21.89
N PHE A 161 0.38 -15.12 20.66
CA PHE A 161 0.13 -13.71 20.46
C PHE A 161 -1.34 -13.37 20.74
N THR A 162 -1.61 -13.06 22.00
CA THR A 162 -2.95 -12.79 22.54
C THR A 162 -3.03 -11.43 23.24
N ASN A 163 -4.24 -10.90 23.37
CA ASN A 163 -4.55 -9.81 24.29
C ASN A 163 -4.54 -10.30 25.75
N LYS A 164 -4.58 -9.37 26.72
CA LYS A 164 -4.62 -9.70 28.16
C LYS A 164 -5.83 -10.54 28.57
N ASP A 165 -6.92 -10.44 27.82
CA ASP A 165 -8.16 -11.21 28.03
C ASP A 165 -8.13 -12.59 27.36
N GLY A 166 -7.02 -12.96 26.71
CA GLY A 166 -6.84 -14.22 26.00
C GLY A 166 -7.33 -14.24 24.57
N GLN A 167 -7.83 -13.09 24.03
CA GLN A 167 -8.23 -13.02 22.63
C GLN A 167 -7.04 -13.31 21.70
N GLN A 168 -7.18 -14.32 20.84
CA GLN A 168 -6.21 -14.67 19.82
C GLN A 168 -6.14 -13.57 18.74
N LEU A 169 -4.93 -13.05 18.46
CA LEU A 169 -4.75 -11.92 17.57
C LEU A 169 -4.44 -12.31 16.12
N ILE A 170 -3.84 -13.48 15.90
CA ILE A 170 -3.53 -14.03 14.57
C ILE A 170 -4.37 -15.29 14.34
N PRO A 171 -5.08 -15.42 13.21
CA PRO A 171 -5.84 -16.63 12.89
C PRO A 171 -4.94 -17.87 12.88
N GLN A 172 -5.36 -18.91 13.58
CA GLN A 172 -4.63 -20.18 13.70
C GLN A 172 -5.06 -21.18 12.62
N GLU A 173 -6.22 -20.97 12.02
CA GLU A 173 -6.75 -21.79 10.93
C GLU A 173 -6.53 -21.09 9.58
N TYR A 174 -6.10 -21.90 8.59
CA TYR A 174 -5.96 -21.42 7.21
C TYR A 174 -7.33 -21.16 6.59
N ASN A 175 -7.48 -20.03 5.93
CA ASN A 175 -8.69 -19.66 5.21
C ASN A 175 -8.37 -19.29 3.75
N GLU A 176 -8.81 -20.14 2.81
CA GLU A 176 -8.59 -19.96 1.37
C GLU A 176 -9.33 -18.74 0.79
N GLU A 177 -10.46 -18.33 1.39
CA GLU A 177 -11.22 -17.17 0.94
C GLU A 177 -10.40 -15.87 0.98
N LYS A 178 -9.35 -15.80 1.82
CA LYS A 178 -8.46 -14.64 1.85
C LYS A 178 -7.71 -14.46 0.53
N TRP A 179 -7.31 -15.55 -0.12
CA TRP A 179 -6.72 -15.51 -1.46
C TRP A 179 -7.72 -15.07 -2.52
N ALA A 180 -8.97 -15.53 -2.43
CA ALA A 180 -10.03 -15.08 -3.34
C ALA A 180 -10.29 -13.57 -3.21
N LYS A 181 -10.30 -13.02 -1.97
CA LYS A 181 -10.42 -11.58 -1.73
C LYS A 181 -9.23 -10.80 -2.29
N ALA A 182 -8.02 -11.33 -2.12
CA ALA A 182 -6.81 -10.71 -2.67
C ALA A 182 -6.84 -10.68 -4.21
N ALA A 183 -7.23 -11.79 -4.84
CA ALA A 183 -7.36 -11.88 -6.29
C ALA A 183 -8.46 -10.94 -6.82
N ALA A 184 -9.62 -10.87 -6.15
CA ALA A 184 -10.70 -9.96 -6.53
C ALA A 184 -10.26 -8.49 -6.45
N ALA A 185 -9.60 -8.08 -5.36
CA ALA A 185 -9.13 -6.71 -5.21
C ALA A 185 -8.02 -6.34 -6.21
N ALA A 186 -7.14 -7.28 -6.55
CA ALA A 186 -6.16 -7.09 -7.61
C ALA A 186 -6.83 -6.93 -8.98
N ARG A 187 -7.87 -7.72 -9.24
CA ARG A 187 -8.68 -7.61 -10.47
C ARG A 187 -9.39 -6.27 -10.56
N ASP A 188 -9.99 -5.77 -9.48
CA ASP A 188 -10.61 -4.43 -9.43
C ASP A 188 -9.63 -3.35 -9.89
N MET A 189 -8.35 -3.41 -9.46
CA MET A 189 -7.31 -2.47 -9.88
C MET A 189 -6.95 -2.64 -11.34
N ILE A 190 -6.84 -3.86 -11.85
CA ILE A 190 -6.54 -4.13 -13.27
C ILE A 190 -7.66 -3.62 -14.16
N GLU A 191 -8.91 -3.95 -13.86
CA GLU A 191 -10.07 -3.49 -14.62
C GLU A 191 -10.19 -1.96 -14.59
N TYR A 192 -9.95 -1.32 -13.44
CA TYR A 192 -9.89 0.14 -13.36
C TYR A 192 -8.78 0.72 -14.24
N SER A 193 -7.60 0.12 -14.23
CA SER A 193 -6.47 0.53 -15.07
C SER A 193 -6.79 0.44 -16.56
N GLU A 194 -7.40 -0.66 -16.99
CA GLU A 194 -7.82 -0.89 -18.38
C GLU A 194 -8.92 0.09 -18.82
N MET A 195 -9.92 0.33 -17.98
CA MET A 195 -11.02 1.24 -18.29
C MET A 195 -10.61 2.70 -18.33
N SER A 196 -9.78 3.13 -17.38
CA SER A 196 -9.35 4.53 -17.27
C SER A 196 -8.23 4.89 -18.22
N GLY A 197 -7.39 3.92 -18.61
CA GLY A 197 -6.17 4.12 -19.38
C GLY A 197 -5.10 4.95 -18.65
N LEU A 198 -5.27 5.18 -17.32
CA LEU A 198 -4.35 6.00 -16.53
C LEU A 198 -3.05 5.29 -16.19
N TYR A 199 -3.11 3.98 -16.03
CA TYR A 199 -1.96 3.15 -15.67
C TYR A 199 -1.78 2.03 -16.70
N LYS A 200 -0.53 1.69 -16.97
CA LYS A 200 -0.18 0.58 -17.85
C LYS A 200 1.24 0.12 -17.55
N LEU A 201 1.54 -1.14 -17.88
CA LEU A 201 2.91 -1.62 -17.79
C LEU A 201 3.81 -0.84 -18.77
N TYR A 202 4.95 -0.40 -18.28
CA TYR A 202 5.96 0.24 -19.10
C TYR A 202 6.68 -0.79 -19.95
N THR A 203 6.87 -0.49 -21.22
CA THR A 203 7.60 -1.35 -22.15
C THR A 203 8.67 -0.56 -22.86
N PHE A 204 9.88 -1.09 -22.85
CA PHE A 204 10.99 -0.59 -23.62
C PHE A 204 11.09 -1.41 -24.92
N GLU A 205 11.13 -0.73 -26.06
CA GLU A 205 11.23 -1.43 -27.37
C GLU A 205 12.54 -2.21 -27.46
N ARG A 206 12.46 -3.40 -28.02
CA ARG A 206 13.65 -4.22 -28.31
C ARG A 206 14.54 -3.50 -29.30
N ARG A 207 15.80 -3.30 -28.93
CA ARG A 207 16.80 -2.74 -29.83
C ARG A 207 17.51 -3.86 -30.58
N PRO A 208 17.75 -3.72 -31.89
CA PRO A 208 18.75 -4.51 -32.58
C PRO A 208 20.10 -4.25 -31.89
N VAL A 209 21.01 -5.20 -31.93
CA VAL A 209 22.33 -5.18 -31.26
C VAL A 209 22.91 -3.75 -31.27
N SER A 210 22.94 -3.12 -30.08
CA SER A 210 23.44 -1.76 -29.92
C SER A 210 24.92 -1.79 -29.59
N THR A 211 25.69 -0.92 -30.23
CA THR A 211 27.06 -0.61 -29.84
C THR A 211 27.15 0.52 -28.82
N ASP A 212 26.02 1.01 -28.34
CA ASP A 212 25.93 2.07 -27.34
C ASP A 212 26.23 1.49 -25.95
N GLU A 213 27.34 1.90 -25.34
CA GLU A 213 27.74 1.47 -24.00
C GLU A 213 26.75 1.86 -22.90
N ALA A 214 25.92 2.92 -23.12
CA ALA A 214 24.91 3.33 -22.15
C ALA A 214 23.74 2.31 -22.05
N TYR A 215 23.52 1.55 -23.10
CA TYR A 215 22.47 0.53 -23.13
C TYR A 215 23.08 -0.80 -23.62
N PRO A 216 23.48 -1.67 -22.70
CA PRO A 216 24.05 -2.96 -23.05
C PRO A 216 23.08 -3.77 -23.91
N THR A 217 23.60 -4.69 -24.69
CA THR A 217 22.81 -5.63 -25.48
C THR A 217 21.70 -6.25 -24.63
N THR A 218 20.48 -6.30 -25.16
CA THR A 218 19.31 -6.88 -24.51
C THR A 218 19.66 -8.24 -23.89
N ILE A 219 19.46 -8.38 -22.59
CA ILE A 219 19.54 -9.66 -21.89
C ILE A 219 18.26 -10.41 -22.22
N GLU A 220 18.37 -11.44 -23.04
CA GLU A 220 17.22 -12.25 -23.40
C GLU A 220 16.84 -13.18 -22.26
N PRO A 221 15.53 -13.24 -21.89
CA PRO A 221 15.03 -14.26 -20.99
C PRO A 221 15.31 -15.66 -21.58
N PRO A 222 15.40 -16.72 -20.77
CA PRO A 222 15.45 -18.08 -21.26
C PRO A 222 14.29 -18.35 -22.21
N TYR A 223 14.59 -19.05 -23.34
CA TYR A 223 13.56 -19.35 -24.33
C TYR A 223 12.41 -20.16 -23.71
N HIS A 224 11.19 -19.69 -23.98
CA HIS A 224 9.97 -20.37 -23.62
C HIS A 224 9.03 -20.43 -24.83
N GLU A 225 8.57 -21.63 -25.20
CA GLU A 225 7.79 -21.87 -26.41
C GLU A 225 6.51 -21.01 -26.47
N GLU A 226 5.87 -20.79 -25.34
CA GLU A 226 4.59 -20.08 -25.26
C GLU A 226 4.73 -18.55 -25.40
N TYR A 227 5.83 -17.94 -24.93
CA TYR A 227 5.95 -16.49 -24.76
C TYR A 227 7.03 -15.86 -25.65
N SER A 228 8.13 -16.58 -25.94
CA SER A 228 9.32 -15.95 -26.56
C SER A 228 9.07 -15.37 -27.95
N ASN A 229 8.15 -15.96 -28.70
CA ASN A 229 7.88 -15.58 -30.09
C ASN A 229 6.63 -14.69 -30.24
N LYS A 230 5.92 -14.39 -29.17
CA LYS A 230 4.74 -13.52 -29.21
C LYS A 230 5.10 -12.10 -28.81
N PRO A 231 4.44 -11.08 -29.39
CA PRO A 231 4.60 -9.71 -28.93
C PRO A 231 3.96 -9.50 -27.56
N PHE A 232 4.35 -8.46 -26.85
CA PHE A 232 3.69 -8.01 -25.64
C PHE A 232 2.22 -7.61 -25.97
N PRO A 233 1.22 -7.94 -25.12
CA PRO A 233 1.35 -8.52 -23.77
C PRO A 233 1.42 -10.04 -23.69
N GLU A 234 1.21 -10.80 -24.75
CA GLU A 234 1.21 -12.26 -24.72
C GLU A 234 2.62 -12.88 -24.62
N GLY A 235 3.64 -12.08 -24.89
CA GLY A 235 5.04 -12.49 -24.82
C GLY A 235 5.98 -11.30 -24.80
N TRP A 236 7.24 -11.51 -25.26
CA TRP A 236 8.27 -10.46 -25.19
C TRP A 236 9.08 -10.25 -26.48
N SER A 237 8.62 -10.78 -27.63
CA SER A 237 9.41 -10.74 -28.86
C SER A 237 9.73 -9.33 -29.37
N ASN A 238 8.92 -8.34 -29.04
CA ASN A 238 9.04 -6.95 -29.48
C ASN A 238 9.51 -5.97 -28.41
N ILE A 239 9.76 -6.44 -27.17
CA ILE A 239 10.23 -5.58 -26.07
C ILE A 239 11.56 -6.09 -25.52
N ASP A 240 12.24 -5.23 -24.74
CA ASP A 240 13.33 -5.58 -23.84
C ASP A 240 12.77 -5.70 -22.43
N PRO A 241 12.51 -6.92 -21.90
CA PRO A 241 11.90 -7.09 -20.58
C PRO A 241 12.78 -6.59 -19.45
N PHE A 242 14.12 -6.70 -19.58
CA PHE A 242 15.05 -6.24 -18.56
C PHE A 242 15.07 -4.71 -18.47
N GLU A 243 15.21 -4.02 -19.61
CA GLU A 243 15.19 -2.55 -19.64
C GLU A 243 13.80 -2.00 -19.28
N SER A 244 12.71 -2.66 -19.67
CA SER A 244 11.36 -2.29 -19.26
C SER A 244 11.23 -2.24 -17.73
N TYR A 245 11.75 -3.25 -17.04
CA TYR A 245 11.74 -3.30 -15.58
C TYR A 245 12.76 -2.33 -14.95
N ARG A 246 13.99 -2.31 -15.45
CA ARG A 246 15.09 -1.50 -14.90
C ARG A 246 14.79 -0.01 -14.92
N SER A 247 14.24 0.48 -16.03
CA SER A 247 13.96 1.91 -16.24
C SER A 247 12.98 2.50 -15.24
N LEU A 248 12.13 1.66 -14.62
CA LEU A 248 11.19 2.11 -13.58
C LEU A 248 11.88 2.52 -12.26
N PHE A 249 13.10 2.02 -12.00
CA PHE A 249 13.76 2.14 -10.69
C PHE A 249 15.09 2.88 -10.72
N ASN A 250 15.69 3.09 -11.89
CA ASN A 250 17.02 3.68 -12.02
C ASN A 250 17.03 5.19 -12.25
N GLY A 251 15.85 5.81 -12.40
CA GLY A 251 15.69 7.24 -12.64
C GLY A 251 15.69 7.65 -14.12
N ASP A 252 15.67 6.71 -15.06
CA ASP A 252 15.57 6.99 -16.50
C ASP A 252 14.20 7.57 -16.86
N ILE A 253 13.16 7.28 -16.06
CA ILE A 253 11.80 7.76 -16.23
C ILE A 253 11.44 8.67 -15.06
N TYR A 254 11.02 9.90 -15.35
CA TYR A 254 10.50 10.80 -14.33
C TYR A 254 9.19 10.28 -13.72
N ALA A 255 8.97 10.55 -12.44
CA ALA A 255 7.76 10.11 -11.74
C ALA A 255 6.46 10.51 -12.47
N ALA A 256 6.41 11.72 -13.03
CA ALA A 256 5.25 12.22 -13.77
C ALA A 256 5.00 11.50 -15.12
N GLU A 257 6.02 10.83 -15.65
CA GLU A 257 6.00 10.12 -16.95
C GLU A 257 5.93 8.60 -16.76
N ASN A 258 6.10 8.11 -15.52
CA ASN A 258 6.09 6.69 -15.23
C ASN A 258 4.64 6.16 -15.24
N PRO A 259 4.25 5.36 -16.24
CA PRO A 259 2.88 4.87 -16.38
C PRO A 259 2.50 3.82 -15.34
N GLU A 260 3.46 3.28 -14.57
CA GLU A 260 3.23 2.32 -13.51
C GLU A 260 3.16 2.98 -12.12
N LEU A 261 3.52 4.26 -12.01
CA LEU A 261 3.49 4.95 -10.72
C LEU A 261 2.06 5.31 -10.35
N ILE A 262 1.56 4.69 -9.30
CA ILE A 262 0.19 4.88 -8.83
C ILE A 262 0.14 5.91 -7.69
N PHE A 263 1.14 5.87 -6.77
CA PHE A 263 1.21 6.72 -5.56
C PHE A 263 2.61 6.67 -4.93
#